data_9d4a9989cdc79a0bdba425ba2f62499a
#
_entry.id   9d4a9989cdc79a0bdba425ba2f62499a
#
_cell.length_a   1.000
_cell.length_b   1.000
_cell.length_c   1.000
_cell.angle_alpha   90.00
_cell.angle_beta   90.00
_cell.angle_gamma   90.00
#
_symmetry.space_group_name_H-M   'P 1'
#
loop_
_entity.id
_entity.type
_entity.pdbx_description
1 polymer ?
#
loop_
_entity_poly.entity_id
_entity_poly.type
_entity_poly.pdbx_seq_one_letter_code
_entity_poly.pdbx_strand_id
1 'polypeptide(L)'
;MPDFRNKRDADCFFIPVDNMEQDQIRDRIVTYVTKKLPPCYKTSPENIQVLAPMRRGHTGVEELNDFIQAALNPPSTEKPVIAANGHIIRLWDKIMFVRNDYEKCVFNGDIGTVIYIDDGREEDLTWGSLFPQDITIEDPGEQIPRHSFIVDFDGRKVLFNMNQAIDFELAYATTIHKSQGSEYDIVVMPITNANYVMLQRNLLYTGMTRAKKILVVLYQRQAVARAVRT
;
A
#
# COMPACT_ATOMS: atom_id res chain seq x y z
N MET A 1 7.11 -29.86 -12.22
CA MET A 1 6.66 -28.66 -11.48
C MET A 1 7.05 -28.85 -10.04
N PRO A 2 7.59 -27.84 -9.37
CA PRO A 2 7.85 -27.93 -7.94
C PRO A 2 6.54 -28.20 -7.19
N ASP A 3 6.62 -29.03 -6.15
CA ASP A 3 5.48 -29.36 -5.30
C ASP A 3 5.20 -28.18 -4.35
N PHE A 4 4.24 -27.33 -4.69
CA PHE A 4 3.85 -26.15 -3.92
C PHE A 4 2.93 -26.50 -2.72
N ARG A 5 3.14 -27.62 -2.06
CA ARG A 5 2.41 -27.93 -0.84
C ARG A 5 2.89 -27.01 0.28
N ASN A 6 1.99 -26.16 0.76
CA ASN A 6 2.24 -25.27 1.88
C ASN A 6 2.57 -26.09 3.14
N LYS A 7 3.79 -25.97 3.64
CA LYS A 7 4.20 -26.51 4.93
C LYS A 7 3.87 -25.48 6.02
N ARG A 8 3.63 -25.95 7.26
CA ARG A 8 3.30 -25.05 8.38
C ARG A 8 4.36 -23.99 8.67
N ASP A 9 5.63 -24.31 8.41
CA ASP A 9 6.78 -23.42 8.64
C ASP A 9 7.30 -22.77 7.35
N ALA A 10 6.45 -22.69 6.29
CA ALA A 10 6.83 -22.06 5.05
C ALA A 10 6.69 -20.53 5.17
N ASP A 11 7.61 -19.82 4.54
CA ASP A 11 7.61 -18.37 4.36
C ASP A 11 7.00 -17.95 3.00
N CYS A 12 6.71 -18.92 2.13
CA CYS A 12 6.16 -18.71 0.81
C CYS A 12 4.95 -19.63 0.57
N PHE A 13 3.80 -19.02 0.25
CA PHE A 13 2.51 -19.70 0.07
C PHE A 13 1.97 -19.48 -1.34
N PHE A 14 1.71 -20.57 -2.06
CA PHE A 14 1.08 -20.54 -3.37
C PHE A 14 -0.37 -21.02 -3.28
N ILE A 15 -1.31 -20.13 -3.60
CA ILE A 15 -2.75 -20.35 -3.47
C ILE A 15 -3.35 -20.40 -4.88
N PRO A 16 -3.79 -21.58 -5.36
CA PRO A 16 -4.42 -21.68 -6.67
C PRO A 16 -5.81 -21.02 -6.66
N VAL A 17 -6.08 -20.26 -7.72
CA VAL A 17 -7.36 -19.55 -7.94
C VAL A 17 -7.89 -19.79 -9.36
N ASP A 18 -7.60 -20.96 -9.94
CA ASP A 18 -7.93 -21.30 -11.34
C ASP A 18 -9.44 -21.24 -11.64
N ASN A 19 -10.28 -21.57 -10.67
CA ASN A 19 -11.74 -21.64 -10.81
C ASN A 19 -12.45 -20.37 -10.27
N MET A 20 -11.74 -19.27 -10.13
CA MET A 20 -12.28 -18.01 -9.61
C MET A 20 -12.31 -16.95 -10.71
N GLU A 21 -13.39 -16.19 -10.73
CA GLU A 21 -13.49 -14.97 -11.54
C GLU A 21 -12.60 -13.84 -10.95
N GLN A 22 -12.32 -12.82 -11.75
CA GLN A 22 -11.35 -11.79 -11.37
C GLN A 22 -11.80 -10.97 -10.13
N ASP A 23 -13.09 -10.71 -10.00
CA ASP A 23 -13.68 -10.04 -8.83
C ASP A 23 -13.57 -10.90 -7.56
N GLN A 24 -13.79 -12.20 -7.67
CA GLN A 24 -13.62 -13.15 -6.57
C GLN A 24 -12.15 -13.23 -6.12
N ILE A 25 -11.19 -13.15 -7.06
CA ILE A 25 -9.78 -13.13 -6.74
C ILE A 25 -9.44 -11.82 -6.00
N ARG A 26 -9.94 -10.67 -6.47
CA ARG A 26 -9.82 -9.38 -5.76
C ARG A 26 -10.33 -9.48 -4.33
N ASP A 27 -11.56 -9.94 -4.14
CA ASP A 27 -12.19 -10.03 -2.81
C ASP A 27 -11.42 -10.98 -1.89
N ARG A 28 -10.82 -12.03 -2.46
CA ARG A 28 -9.94 -12.93 -1.73
C ARG A 28 -8.66 -12.26 -1.30
N ILE A 29 -8.02 -11.43 -2.17
CA ILE A 29 -6.84 -10.63 -1.81
C ILE A 29 -7.18 -9.69 -0.67
N VAL A 30 -8.28 -8.92 -0.79
CA VAL A 30 -8.76 -8.02 0.27
C VAL A 30 -8.93 -8.78 1.59
N THR A 31 -9.58 -9.97 1.56
CA THR A 31 -9.76 -10.82 2.74
C THR A 31 -8.43 -11.26 3.35
N TYR A 32 -7.43 -11.61 2.53
CA TYR A 32 -6.10 -11.98 3.04
C TYR A 32 -5.43 -10.80 3.74
N VAL A 33 -5.41 -9.64 3.12
CA VAL A 33 -4.76 -8.43 3.66
C VAL A 33 -5.44 -7.95 4.93
N THR A 34 -6.77 -7.96 4.97
CA THR A 34 -7.53 -7.29 6.05
C THR A 34 -7.91 -8.21 7.21
N LYS A 35 -8.10 -9.53 6.95
CA LYS A 35 -8.69 -10.45 7.94
C LYS A 35 -7.85 -11.69 8.24
N LYS A 36 -7.10 -12.24 7.27
CA LYS A 36 -6.41 -13.52 7.46
C LYS A 36 -4.96 -13.38 7.90
N LEU A 37 -4.18 -12.59 7.17
CA LEU A 37 -2.74 -12.44 7.45
C LEU A 37 -2.45 -11.69 8.75
N PRO A 38 -3.17 -10.59 9.09
CA PRO A 38 -2.87 -9.85 10.31
C PRO A 38 -2.90 -10.72 11.59
N PRO A 39 -3.96 -11.49 11.89
CA PRO A 39 -3.97 -12.32 13.09
C PRO A 39 -3.01 -13.52 13.01
N CYS A 40 -2.77 -14.08 11.80
CA CYS A 40 -1.85 -15.21 11.63
C CYS A 40 -0.40 -14.83 11.97
N TYR A 41 0.00 -13.64 11.59
CA TYR A 41 1.39 -13.16 11.77
C TYR A 41 1.55 -12.10 12.84
N LYS A 42 0.48 -11.82 13.60
CA LYS A 42 0.47 -10.81 14.68
C LYS A 42 1.01 -9.45 14.20
N THR A 43 0.54 -9.03 13.04
CA THR A 43 0.97 -7.79 12.37
C THR A 43 -0.23 -6.91 12.08
N SER A 44 0.02 -5.62 11.84
CA SER A 44 -1.00 -4.71 11.34
C SER A 44 -1.18 -4.86 9.82
N PRO A 45 -2.40 -4.63 9.28
CA PRO A 45 -2.64 -4.63 7.84
C PRO A 45 -1.74 -3.67 7.05
N GLU A 46 -1.33 -2.55 7.65
CA GLU A 46 -0.45 -1.56 7.03
C GLU A 46 0.94 -2.15 6.68
N ASN A 47 1.40 -3.17 7.42
CA ASN A 47 2.66 -3.86 7.16
C ASN A 47 2.58 -4.90 6.04
N ILE A 48 1.39 -5.06 5.43
CA ILE A 48 1.17 -5.95 4.32
C ILE A 48 1.14 -5.13 3.02
N GLN A 49 1.93 -5.55 2.03
CA GLN A 49 1.98 -4.89 0.74
C GLN A 49 1.41 -5.79 -0.35
N VAL A 50 0.46 -5.25 -1.12
CA VAL A 50 0.02 -5.93 -2.34
C VAL A 50 0.85 -5.45 -3.51
N LEU A 51 1.41 -6.39 -4.28
CA LEU A 51 2.21 -6.11 -5.48
C LEU A 51 1.49 -6.66 -6.70
N ALA A 52 0.87 -5.79 -7.50
CA ALA A 52 0.13 -6.18 -8.69
C ALA A 52 0.97 -5.98 -9.96
N PRO A 53 0.85 -6.86 -10.97
CA PRO A 53 1.53 -6.70 -12.26
C PRO A 53 1.05 -5.48 -13.06
N MET A 54 -0.19 -5.03 -12.88
CA MET A 54 -0.84 -4.00 -13.68
C MET A 54 -1.55 -2.95 -12.81
N ARG A 55 -1.77 -1.75 -13.38
CA ARG A 55 -2.53 -0.68 -12.70
C ARG A 55 -4.03 -0.92 -12.73
N ARG A 56 -4.58 -1.32 -13.89
CA ARG A 56 -6.03 -1.44 -14.16
C ARG A 56 -6.51 -2.88 -14.08
N GLY A 57 -7.84 -3.04 -13.93
CA GLY A 57 -8.54 -4.33 -13.83
C GLY A 57 -8.75 -4.77 -12.39
N HIS A 58 -9.59 -5.80 -12.20
CA HIS A 58 -10.05 -6.25 -10.86
C HIS A 58 -8.91 -6.67 -9.92
N THR A 59 -7.80 -7.16 -10.46
CA THR A 59 -6.58 -7.46 -9.68
C THR A 59 -5.48 -6.43 -9.92
N GLY A 60 -5.83 -5.25 -10.46
CA GLY A 60 -4.94 -4.12 -10.66
C GLY A 60 -4.83 -3.23 -9.43
N VAL A 61 -3.81 -2.37 -9.43
CA VAL A 61 -3.49 -1.48 -8.30
C VAL A 61 -4.65 -0.56 -7.94
N GLU A 62 -5.32 0.04 -8.95
CA GLU A 62 -6.38 1.03 -8.74
C GLU A 62 -7.54 0.41 -7.96
N GLU A 63 -8.11 -0.67 -8.47
CA GLU A 63 -9.27 -1.33 -7.85
C GLU A 63 -8.89 -2.00 -6.51
N LEU A 64 -7.70 -2.59 -6.40
CA LEU A 64 -7.22 -3.17 -5.13
C LEU A 64 -7.07 -2.10 -4.04
N ASN A 65 -6.56 -0.92 -4.36
CA ASN A 65 -6.47 0.19 -3.42
C ASN A 65 -7.85 0.62 -2.92
N ASP A 66 -8.82 0.80 -3.83
CA ASP A 66 -10.18 1.23 -3.46
C ASP A 66 -10.85 0.21 -2.53
N PHE A 67 -10.75 -1.08 -2.83
CA PHE A 67 -11.37 -2.15 -2.03
C PHE A 67 -10.67 -2.38 -0.69
N ILE A 68 -9.34 -2.30 -0.64
CA ILE A 68 -8.59 -2.43 0.61
C ILE A 68 -8.84 -1.20 1.49
N GLN A 69 -8.81 0.01 0.92
CA GLN A 69 -9.15 1.23 1.64
C GLN A 69 -10.56 1.16 2.23
N ALA A 70 -11.56 0.75 1.44
CA ALA A 70 -12.92 0.62 1.92
C ALA A 70 -13.06 -0.38 3.08
N ALA A 71 -12.24 -1.43 3.09
CA ALA A 71 -12.27 -2.45 4.13
C ALA A 71 -11.50 -2.06 5.39
N LEU A 72 -10.37 -1.34 5.27
CA LEU A 72 -9.51 -0.94 6.40
C LEU A 72 -9.87 0.44 6.95
N ASN A 73 -10.17 1.37 6.07
CA ASN A 73 -10.45 2.76 6.40
C ASN A 73 -11.72 3.25 5.69
N PRO A 74 -12.91 2.75 6.09
CA PRO A 74 -14.17 3.12 5.46
C PRO A 74 -14.45 4.62 5.62
N PRO A 75 -15.24 5.22 4.71
CA PRO A 75 -15.64 6.62 4.80
C PRO A 75 -16.40 6.89 6.10
N SER A 76 -16.11 8.03 6.72
CA SER A 76 -16.81 8.54 7.90
C SER A 76 -16.97 10.04 7.78
N THR A 77 -18.08 10.58 8.29
CA THR A 77 -18.32 12.03 8.34
C THR A 77 -17.40 12.75 9.34
N GLU A 78 -16.79 12.00 10.24
CA GLU A 78 -15.89 12.55 11.26
C GLU A 78 -14.44 12.61 10.81
N LYS A 79 -14.08 11.83 9.78
CA LYS A 79 -12.70 11.79 9.27
C LYS A 79 -12.50 12.84 8.20
N PRO A 80 -11.49 13.72 8.34
CA PRO A 80 -11.09 14.62 7.28
C PRO A 80 -10.55 13.85 6.07
N VAL A 81 -10.73 14.43 4.88
CA VAL A 81 -10.35 13.82 3.61
C VAL A 81 -9.67 14.82 2.69
N ILE A 82 -8.83 14.32 1.80
CA ILE A 82 -8.20 15.07 0.74
C ILE A 82 -8.63 14.47 -0.61
N ALA A 83 -9.09 15.30 -1.54
CA ALA A 83 -9.33 14.86 -2.91
C ALA A 83 -8.03 15.03 -3.73
N ALA A 84 -7.50 13.95 -4.27
CA ALA A 84 -6.28 13.94 -5.06
C ALA A 84 -6.36 12.95 -6.21
N ASN A 85 -6.02 13.38 -7.42
CA ASN A 85 -5.92 12.51 -8.62
C ASN A 85 -7.13 11.59 -8.89
N GLY A 86 -8.34 12.04 -8.54
CA GLY A 86 -9.56 11.23 -8.70
C GLY A 86 -9.79 10.20 -7.59
N HIS A 87 -8.92 10.17 -6.58
CA HIS A 87 -9.07 9.37 -5.38
C HIS A 87 -9.37 10.26 -4.16
N ILE A 88 -9.93 9.65 -3.14
CA ILE A 88 -10.13 10.28 -1.83
C ILE A 88 -9.14 9.66 -0.86
N ILE A 89 -8.20 10.46 -0.39
CA ILE A 89 -7.27 10.11 0.67
C ILE A 89 -7.92 10.51 2.00
N ARG A 90 -7.96 9.61 2.96
CA ARG A 90 -8.55 9.79 4.30
C ARG A 90 -7.46 9.81 5.35
N LEU A 91 -7.73 10.42 6.46
CA LEU A 91 -6.89 10.28 7.65
C LEU A 91 -6.64 8.79 7.93
N TRP A 92 -5.40 8.41 8.18
CA TRP A 92 -4.86 7.04 8.39
C TRP A 92 -4.75 6.19 7.12
N ASP A 93 -4.90 6.76 5.92
CA ASP A 93 -4.59 6.03 4.71
C ASP A 93 -3.08 5.84 4.52
N LYS A 94 -2.75 4.67 3.98
CA LYS A 94 -1.42 4.36 3.47
C LYS A 94 -1.27 4.94 2.06
N ILE A 95 -0.30 5.82 1.89
CA ILE A 95 -0.07 6.56 0.64
C ILE A 95 1.38 6.46 0.19
N MET A 96 1.61 6.69 -1.10
CA MET A 96 2.94 6.74 -1.71
C MET A 96 3.16 8.11 -2.35
N PHE A 97 4.31 8.70 -2.10
CA PHE A 97 4.76 9.89 -2.79
C PHE A 97 5.26 9.52 -4.19
N VAL A 98 4.83 10.26 -5.23
CA VAL A 98 5.12 9.92 -6.63
C VAL A 98 6.01 10.94 -7.34
N ARG A 99 6.63 11.82 -6.59
CA ARG A 99 7.63 12.80 -7.04
C ARG A 99 8.89 12.73 -6.19
N ASN A 100 9.87 13.56 -6.53
CA ASN A 100 11.03 13.79 -5.67
C ASN A 100 10.94 15.21 -5.10
N ASP A 101 11.01 15.33 -3.79
CA ASP A 101 11.12 16.58 -3.05
C ASP A 101 12.41 16.54 -2.22
N TYR A 102 13.45 17.20 -2.74
CA TYR A 102 14.78 17.20 -2.13
C TYR A 102 14.82 18.07 -0.88
N GLU A 103 13.97 19.09 -0.77
CA GLU A 103 13.91 19.98 0.41
C GLU A 103 13.31 19.22 1.59
N LYS A 104 12.24 18.46 1.34
CA LYS A 104 11.60 17.60 2.35
C LYS A 104 12.28 16.24 2.51
N CYS A 105 13.30 15.93 1.70
CA CYS A 105 13.93 14.60 1.65
C CYS A 105 12.94 13.45 1.45
N VAL A 106 11.88 13.66 0.63
CA VAL A 106 10.89 12.63 0.27
C VAL A 106 11.02 12.31 -1.21
N PHE A 107 11.06 11.02 -1.53
CA PHE A 107 11.36 10.56 -2.88
C PHE A 107 10.22 9.74 -3.47
N ASN A 108 10.21 9.64 -4.81
CA ASN A 108 9.26 8.81 -5.54
C ASN A 108 9.36 7.35 -5.08
N GLY A 109 8.26 6.83 -4.58
CA GLY A 109 8.17 5.47 -4.03
C GLY A 109 8.16 5.41 -2.51
N ASP A 110 8.45 6.52 -1.80
CA ASP A 110 8.35 6.57 -0.36
C ASP A 110 6.88 6.37 0.06
N ILE A 111 6.67 5.44 0.98
CA ILE A 111 5.35 5.09 1.51
C ILE A 111 5.25 5.64 2.94
N GLY A 112 4.12 6.26 3.23
CA GLY A 112 3.80 6.76 4.55
C GLY A 112 2.32 6.65 4.88
N THR A 113 1.98 7.06 6.10
CA THR A 113 0.60 7.10 6.61
C THR A 113 0.18 8.55 6.85
N VAL A 114 -1.02 8.92 6.41
CA VAL A 114 -1.58 10.24 6.69
C VAL A 114 -1.99 10.29 8.16
N ILE A 115 -1.33 11.14 8.95
CA ILE A 115 -1.56 11.23 10.40
C ILE A 115 -2.27 12.50 10.85
N TYR A 116 -2.37 13.49 9.96
CA TYR A 116 -3.12 14.72 10.18
C TYR A 116 -3.61 15.29 8.86
N ILE A 117 -4.79 15.88 8.86
CA ILE A 117 -5.37 16.67 7.75
C ILE A 117 -6.07 17.87 8.39
N ASP A 118 -5.69 19.09 7.98
CA ASP A 118 -6.40 20.30 8.41
C ASP A 118 -7.80 20.32 7.80
N ASP A 119 -8.82 20.22 8.64
CA ASP A 119 -10.23 20.30 8.26
C ASP A 119 -10.89 21.63 8.61
N GLY A 120 -10.09 22.58 9.10
CA GLY A 120 -10.51 23.92 9.48
C GLY A 120 -11.29 24.01 10.81
N ARG A 121 -11.40 22.91 11.57
CA ARG A 121 -12.17 22.89 12.83
C ARG A 121 -11.39 23.43 14.01
N GLU A 122 -10.09 23.23 14.04
CA GLU A 122 -9.22 23.65 15.12
C GLU A 122 -8.38 24.85 14.70
N GLU A 123 -8.22 25.82 15.61
CA GLU A 123 -7.43 27.02 15.40
C GLU A 123 -6.11 26.91 16.17
N ASP A 124 -5.06 27.51 15.61
CA ASP A 124 -3.75 27.67 16.27
C ASP A 124 -3.07 26.38 16.73
N LEU A 125 -3.23 25.30 15.95
CA LEU A 125 -2.51 24.05 16.22
C LEU A 125 -1.00 24.25 16.02
N THR A 126 -0.24 23.75 17.01
CA THR A 126 1.22 23.70 16.93
C THR A 126 1.69 22.25 16.75
N TRP A 127 2.91 22.11 16.27
CA TRP A 127 3.55 20.80 16.13
C TRP A 127 3.57 20.05 17.46
N GLY A 128 3.93 20.73 18.56
CA GLY A 128 3.96 20.16 19.91
C GLY A 128 2.58 19.76 20.45
N SER A 129 1.50 20.46 20.03
CA SER A 129 0.14 20.08 20.44
C SER A 129 -0.35 18.81 19.76
N LEU A 130 0.05 18.59 18.50
CA LEU A 130 -0.29 17.35 17.76
C LEU A 130 0.56 16.17 18.18
N PHE A 131 1.82 16.38 18.50
CA PHE A 131 2.79 15.31 18.76
C PHE A 131 3.57 15.56 20.08
N PRO A 132 2.89 15.58 21.23
CA PRO A 132 3.52 15.96 22.52
C PRO A 132 4.60 14.96 23.00
N GLN A 133 4.66 13.76 22.41
CA GLN A 133 5.66 12.74 22.74
C GLN A 133 6.81 12.68 21.75
N ASP A 134 6.83 13.53 20.75
CA ASP A 134 7.84 13.52 19.70
C ASP A 134 9.02 14.41 20.11
N ILE A 135 10.02 13.79 20.73
CA ILE A 135 11.19 14.47 21.32
C ILE A 135 12.15 14.99 20.23
N THR A 136 11.93 14.64 18.96
CA THR A 136 12.83 14.97 17.84
C THR A 136 12.44 16.26 17.10
N ILE A 137 11.38 16.96 17.54
CA ILE A 137 10.92 18.19 16.91
C ILE A 137 11.78 19.36 17.38
N GLU A 138 12.46 20.03 16.45
CA GLU A 138 13.35 21.14 16.74
C GLU A 138 12.59 22.37 17.26
N ASP A 139 11.33 22.59 16.85
CA ASP A 139 10.46 23.65 17.33
C ASP A 139 9.03 23.16 17.61
N PRO A 140 8.73 22.70 18.85
CA PRO A 140 7.38 22.25 19.23
C PRO A 140 6.33 23.38 19.27
N GLY A 141 6.75 24.64 19.23
CA GLY A 141 5.88 25.81 19.17
C GLY A 141 5.52 26.26 17.76
N GLU A 142 6.10 25.65 16.72
CA GLU A 142 5.79 26.00 15.33
C GLU A 142 4.33 25.71 15.00
N GLN A 143 3.65 26.74 14.47
CA GLN A 143 2.25 26.62 14.06
C GLN A 143 2.10 25.75 12.82
N ILE A 144 1.09 24.90 12.80
CA ILE A 144 0.70 24.12 11.64
C ILE A 144 -0.03 25.03 10.64
N PRO A 145 0.47 25.22 9.42
CA PRO A 145 -0.19 26.05 8.43
C PRO A 145 -1.58 25.51 8.06
N ARG A 146 -2.52 26.42 7.80
CA ARG A 146 -3.82 26.07 7.24
C ARG A 146 -3.69 25.41 5.86
N HIS A 147 -4.66 24.59 5.50
CA HIS A 147 -4.69 23.85 4.26
C HIS A 147 -3.45 22.94 4.09
N SER A 148 -3.12 22.23 5.15
CA SER A 148 -2.00 21.30 5.19
C SER A 148 -2.40 19.90 5.66
N PHE A 149 -1.52 18.94 5.44
CA PHE A 149 -1.62 17.59 5.98
C PHE A 149 -0.22 17.06 6.33
N ILE A 150 -0.17 16.08 7.22
CA ILE A 150 1.09 15.49 7.69
C ILE A 150 1.09 14.02 7.36
N VAL A 151 2.21 13.55 6.81
CA VAL A 151 2.47 12.16 6.50
C VAL A 151 3.62 11.65 7.36
N ASP A 152 3.42 10.51 7.98
CA ASP A 152 4.47 9.79 8.70
C ASP A 152 5.12 8.75 7.78
N PHE A 153 6.40 8.96 7.47
CA PHE A 153 7.25 8.05 6.73
C PHE A 153 8.18 7.32 7.72
N ASP A 154 7.71 6.19 8.26
CA ASP A 154 8.46 5.35 9.22
C ASP A 154 9.03 6.14 10.42
N GLY A 155 8.20 6.97 11.07
CA GLY A 155 8.55 7.80 12.22
C GLY A 155 9.04 9.21 11.86
N ARG A 156 9.27 9.50 10.58
CA ARG A 156 9.59 10.84 10.11
C ARG A 156 8.34 11.55 9.61
N LYS A 157 7.86 12.49 10.39
CA LYS A 157 6.67 13.29 10.07
C LYS A 157 7.03 14.45 9.14
N VAL A 158 6.32 14.56 8.04
CA VAL A 158 6.56 15.59 7.02
C VAL A 158 5.27 16.33 6.71
N LEU A 159 5.35 17.66 6.76
CA LEU A 159 4.25 18.57 6.47
C LEU A 159 4.16 18.84 4.96
N PHE A 160 2.95 18.76 4.42
CA PHE A 160 2.62 19.09 3.04
C PHE A 160 1.47 20.08 2.98
N ASN A 161 1.49 20.96 1.97
CA ASN A 161 0.34 21.77 1.62
C ASN A 161 -0.70 20.94 0.85
N MET A 162 -1.99 21.25 0.98
CA MET A 162 -3.07 20.53 0.26
C MET A 162 -2.85 20.48 -1.26
N ASN A 163 -2.23 21.49 -1.86
CA ASN A 163 -1.91 21.49 -3.29
C ASN A 163 -0.92 20.39 -3.68
N GLN A 164 -0.11 19.90 -2.73
CA GLN A 164 0.85 18.81 -2.96
C GLN A 164 0.18 17.42 -2.88
N ALA A 165 -1.10 17.34 -2.50
CA ALA A 165 -1.83 16.09 -2.46
C ALA A 165 -1.88 15.37 -3.82
N ILE A 166 -1.78 16.13 -4.92
CA ILE A 166 -1.68 15.58 -6.29
C ILE A 166 -0.44 14.70 -6.48
N ASP A 167 0.58 14.86 -5.66
CA ASP A 167 1.81 14.09 -5.71
C ASP A 167 1.73 12.80 -4.88
N PHE A 168 0.53 12.39 -4.46
CA PHE A 168 0.29 11.18 -3.68
C PHE A 168 -0.72 10.25 -4.35
N GLU A 169 -0.51 8.95 -4.18
CA GLU A 169 -1.43 7.88 -4.57
C GLU A 169 -1.67 6.96 -3.36
N LEU A 170 -2.83 6.28 -3.31
CA LEU A 170 -3.05 5.21 -2.34
C LEU A 170 -2.01 4.09 -2.53
N ALA A 171 -1.53 3.49 -1.45
CA ALA A 171 -0.41 2.56 -1.46
C ALA A 171 -0.64 1.23 -0.74
N TYR A 172 -1.87 0.82 -0.50
CA TYR A 172 -2.20 -0.53 -0.03
C TYR A 172 -1.78 -1.58 -1.07
N ALA A 173 -1.92 -1.24 -2.35
CA ALA A 173 -1.37 -1.96 -3.49
C ALA A 173 -0.50 -1.04 -4.34
N THR A 174 0.60 -1.57 -4.87
CA THR A 174 1.49 -0.89 -5.81
C THR A 174 1.86 -1.80 -6.97
N THR A 175 2.40 -1.25 -8.06
CA THR A 175 2.93 -2.11 -9.13
C THR A 175 4.25 -2.75 -8.71
N ILE A 176 4.52 -3.95 -9.23
CA ILE A 176 5.80 -4.63 -9.01
C ILE A 176 6.97 -3.72 -9.45
N HIS A 177 6.81 -2.93 -10.52
CA HIS A 177 7.84 -2.00 -10.98
C HIS A 177 8.10 -0.86 -9.98
N LYS A 178 7.05 -0.26 -9.42
CA LYS A 178 7.20 0.81 -8.41
C LYS A 178 7.78 0.31 -7.09
N SER A 179 7.70 -1.00 -6.81
CA SER A 179 8.29 -1.61 -5.62
C SER A 179 9.78 -1.93 -5.76
N GLN A 180 10.41 -1.65 -6.91
CA GLN A 180 11.84 -1.86 -7.09
C GLN A 180 12.64 -0.99 -6.12
N GLY A 181 13.58 -1.61 -5.40
CA GLY A 181 14.35 -0.93 -4.35
C GLY A 181 13.72 -1.01 -2.95
N SER A 182 12.40 -1.25 -2.85
CA SER A 182 11.72 -1.40 -1.57
C SER A 182 11.60 -2.87 -1.16
N GLU A 183 11.45 -3.12 0.12
CA GLU A 183 11.21 -4.45 0.68
C GLU A 183 10.13 -4.38 1.76
N TYR A 184 9.32 -5.43 1.87
CA TYR A 184 8.16 -5.48 2.76
C TYR A 184 8.16 -6.77 3.58
N ASP A 185 7.72 -6.70 4.82
CA ASP A 185 7.66 -7.88 5.69
C ASP A 185 6.75 -8.97 5.10
N ILE A 186 5.57 -8.58 4.64
CA ILE A 186 4.59 -9.49 4.04
C ILE A 186 4.16 -8.95 2.67
N VAL A 187 4.29 -9.78 1.64
CA VAL A 187 3.86 -9.47 0.28
C VAL A 187 2.72 -10.39 -0.15
N VAL A 188 1.68 -9.80 -0.73
CA VAL A 188 0.59 -10.52 -1.41
C VAL A 188 0.64 -10.18 -2.90
N MET A 189 0.72 -11.20 -3.75
CA MET A 189 0.91 -11.00 -5.19
C MET A 189 -0.11 -11.79 -6.02
N PRO A 190 -1.02 -11.14 -6.76
CA PRO A 190 -1.89 -11.81 -7.73
C PRO A 190 -1.15 -12.06 -9.04
N ILE A 191 -1.21 -13.31 -9.54
CA ILE A 191 -0.71 -13.72 -10.84
C ILE A 191 -1.84 -14.38 -11.59
N THR A 192 -2.57 -13.60 -12.37
CA THR A 192 -3.80 -14.03 -13.05
C THR A 192 -3.68 -13.93 -14.57
N ASN A 193 -4.54 -14.65 -15.30
CA ASN A 193 -4.57 -14.61 -16.76
C ASN A 193 -4.91 -13.19 -17.29
N ALA A 194 -5.61 -12.37 -16.52
CA ALA A 194 -5.89 -10.97 -16.88
C ALA A 194 -4.60 -10.14 -17.02
N ASN A 195 -3.53 -10.53 -16.35
CA ASN A 195 -2.24 -9.85 -16.37
C ASN A 195 -1.32 -10.29 -17.53
N TYR A 196 -1.81 -11.05 -18.49
CA TYR A 196 -1.02 -11.81 -19.48
C TYR A 196 0.04 -10.98 -20.23
N VAL A 197 -0.21 -9.71 -20.50
CA VAL A 197 0.71 -8.80 -21.21
C VAL A 197 1.99 -8.55 -20.41
N MET A 198 1.88 -8.51 -19.07
CA MET A 198 2.98 -8.18 -18.16
C MET A 198 3.69 -9.42 -17.58
N LEU A 199 3.16 -10.63 -17.86
CA LEU A 199 3.69 -11.86 -17.28
C LEU A 199 5.01 -12.25 -17.94
N GLN A 200 6.11 -11.96 -17.24
CA GLN A 200 7.48 -12.32 -17.60
C GLN A 200 8.21 -12.86 -16.36
N ARG A 201 9.23 -13.70 -16.60
CA ARG A 201 10.02 -14.31 -15.50
C ARG A 201 10.66 -13.28 -14.59
N ASN A 202 11.26 -12.24 -15.18
CA ASN A 202 11.89 -11.16 -14.41
C ASN A 202 10.89 -10.39 -13.54
N LEU A 203 9.66 -10.17 -14.01
CA LEU A 203 8.62 -9.51 -13.22
C LEU A 203 8.24 -10.35 -11.99
N LEU A 204 8.03 -11.66 -12.19
CA LEU A 204 7.75 -12.58 -11.07
C LEU A 204 8.89 -12.56 -10.06
N TYR A 205 10.12 -12.71 -10.53
CA TYR A 205 11.30 -12.69 -9.66
C TYR A 205 11.40 -11.38 -8.88
N THR A 206 11.24 -10.24 -9.55
CA THR A 206 11.27 -8.92 -8.91
C THR A 206 10.22 -8.81 -7.80
N GLY A 207 8.97 -9.21 -8.07
CA GLY A 207 7.91 -9.14 -7.07
C GLY A 207 8.13 -10.10 -5.89
N MET A 208 8.56 -11.33 -6.17
CA MET A 208 8.80 -12.34 -5.13
C MET A 208 9.93 -11.94 -4.19
N THR A 209 11.00 -11.31 -4.72
CA THR A 209 12.15 -10.87 -3.93
C THR A 209 11.89 -9.63 -3.07
N ARG A 210 10.70 -9.03 -3.14
CA ARG A 210 10.30 -7.91 -2.27
C ARG A 210 9.85 -8.35 -0.89
N ALA A 211 9.54 -9.63 -0.70
CA ALA A 211 9.11 -10.17 0.59
C ALA A 211 10.32 -10.47 1.49
N LYS A 212 10.35 -9.87 2.68
CA LYS A 212 11.37 -10.15 3.72
C LYS A 212 11.06 -11.41 4.52
N LYS A 213 9.80 -11.61 4.89
CA LYS A 213 9.38 -12.67 5.80
C LYS A 213 8.38 -13.61 5.16
N ILE A 214 7.31 -13.07 4.58
CA ILE A 214 6.19 -13.87 4.08
C ILE A 214 5.80 -13.44 2.67
N LEU A 215 5.69 -14.41 1.77
CA LEU A 215 5.16 -14.23 0.44
C LEU A 215 3.88 -15.06 0.24
N VAL A 216 2.81 -14.43 -0.20
CA VAL A 216 1.55 -15.09 -0.56
C VAL A 216 1.25 -14.80 -2.03
N VAL A 217 1.26 -15.83 -2.87
CA VAL A 217 0.96 -15.72 -4.30
C VAL A 217 -0.40 -16.36 -4.59
N LEU A 218 -1.38 -15.56 -5.00
CA LEU A 218 -2.66 -16.05 -5.52
C LEU A 218 -2.51 -16.20 -7.04
N TYR A 219 -2.55 -17.43 -7.54
CA TYR A 219 -2.16 -17.68 -8.92
C TYR A 219 -3.13 -18.54 -9.72
N GLN A 220 -3.23 -18.26 -11.01
CA GLN A 220 -3.79 -19.15 -12.00
C GLN A 220 -2.65 -19.89 -12.71
N ARG A 221 -2.77 -21.22 -12.85
CA ARG A 221 -1.70 -22.10 -13.39
C ARG A 221 -1.23 -21.69 -14.77
N GLN A 222 -2.17 -21.28 -15.64
CA GLN A 222 -1.84 -20.83 -16.99
C GLN A 222 -1.02 -19.53 -16.97
N ALA A 223 -1.34 -18.60 -16.06
CA ALA A 223 -0.61 -17.34 -15.90
C ALA A 223 0.84 -17.59 -15.47
N VAL A 224 1.05 -18.45 -14.48
CA VAL A 224 2.41 -18.82 -14.03
C VAL A 224 3.17 -19.56 -15.13
N ALA A 225 2.53 -20.54 -15.81
CA ALA A 225 3.16 -21.28 -16.89
C ALA A 225 3.63 -20.36 -18.03
N ARG A 226 2.85 -19.32 -18.35
CA ARG A 226 3.21 -18.30 -19.32
C ARG A 226 4.40 -17.48 -18.84
N ALA A 227 4.31 -16.92 -17.62
CA ALA A 227 5.34 -16.08 -17.06
C ALA A 227 6.72 -16.75 -16.95
N VAL A 228 6.77 -18.06 -16.74
CA VAL A 228 8.02 -18.84 -16.68
C VAL A 228 8.61 -19.11 -18.06
N ARG A 229 7.79 -19.14 -19.11
CA ARG A 229 8.24 -19.40 -20.50
C ARG A 229 8.74 -18.13 -21.21
N THR A 230 8.30 -16.96 -20.76
CA THR A 230 8.67 -15.64 -21.31
C THR A 230 9.75 -15.01 -20.45
#